data_89d5b7582e2e40c36b749685ff31a754
#
_entry.id   89d5b7582e2e40c36b749685ff31a754
#
_cell.length_a   1.000
_cell.length_b   1.000
_cell.length_c   1.000
_cell.angle_alpha   90.00
_cell.angle_beta   90.00
_cell.angle_gamma   90.00
#
_symmetry.space_group_name_H-M   'P 1'
#
loop_
_entity.id
_entity.type
_entity.pdbx_description
1 polymer ?
#
loop_
_entity_poly.entity_id
_entity_poly.type
_entity_poly.pdbx_seq_one_letter_code
_entity_poly.pdbx_strand_id
1 'polypeptide(L)'
;KLNFNIEKIGQITINLEFANIPSYLNKTEVLSFEIFDFPVKVETKEEILIDKIVAFGLRNYIKGRDIWDINFIKKDIKELDYDILSKKIKDYGKEINDFIKGTYKNLEIVNKNGIEILESEMKKFLPSKIFNYVKSDFDSIIDDFYKFINNAIEGIKWS
;
A
#
# COMPACT_ATOMS: atom_id res chain seq x y z
N LYS A 1 15.56 15.03 4.50
CA LYS A 1 16.09 14.88 3.13
C LYS A 1 17.61 14.76 3.22
N LEU A 2 18.18 13.66 2.73
CA LEU A 2 19.62 13.42 2.68
C LEU A 2 20.07 13.45 1.23
N ASN A 3 21.15 14.20 0.95
CA ASN A 3 21.74 14.31 -0.38
C ASN A 3 23.14 13.71 -0.36
N PHE A 4 23.43 12.84 -1.30
CA PHE A 4 24.73 12.21 -1.47
C PHE A 4 25.24 12.48 -2.87
N ASN A 5 26.50 12.91 -2.98
CA ASN A 5 27.22 12.97 -4.25
C ASN A 5 28.06 11.71 -4.39
N ILE A 6 27.76 10.87 -5.35
CA ILE A 6 28.51 9.65 -5.63
C ILE A 6 29.29 9.86 -6.94
N GLU A 7 30.61 9.71 -6.88
CA GLU A 7 31.48 9.85 -8.05
C GLU A 7 31.02 8.87 -9.16
N LYS A 8 30.89 9.37 -10.39
CA LYS A 8 30.38 8.64 -11.57
C LYS A 8 28.88 8.32 -11.61
N ILE A 9 28.13 8.51 -10.53
CA ILE A 9 26.67 8.27 -10.49
C ILE A 9 25.90 9.59 -10.45
N GLY A 10 26.47 10.63 -9.82
CA GLY A 10 25.84 11.92 -9.64
C GLY A 10 25.17 12.05 -8.25
N GLN A 11 24.19 12.92 -8.17
CA GLN A 11 23.51 13.21 -6.90
C GLN A 11 22.37 12.22 -6.64
N ILE A 12 22.42 11.57 -5.49
CA ILE A 12 21.33 10.73 -4.96
C ILE A 12 20.65 11.50 -3.82
N THR A 13 19.34 11.58 -3.87
CA THR A 13 18.53 12.17 -2.81
C THR A 13 17.67 11.10 -2.14
N ILE A 14 17.81 10.95 -0.82
CA ILE A 14 16.95 10.09 0.00
C ILE A 14 15.98 10.98 0.76
N ASN A 15 14.69 10.78 0.57
CA ASN A 15 13.65 11.41 1.35
C ASN A 15 13.26 10.47 2.50
N LEU A 16 13.32 10.99 3.71
CA LEU A 16 12.81 10.32 4.91
C LEU A 16 11.52 11.00 5.31
N GLU A 17 10.47 10.21 5.45
CA GLU A 17 9.17 10.64 5.94
C GLU A 17 8.91 9.96 7.29
N PHE A 18 8.46 10.74 8.26
CA PHE A 18 8.12 10.25 9.59
C PHE A 18 6.65 10.55 9.85
N ALA A 19 5.89 9.52 10.21
CA ALA A 19 4.52 9.65 10.65
C ALA A 19 4.42 9.22 12.12
N ASN A 20 3.68 9.97 12.93
CA ASN A 20 3.42 9.60 14.33
C ASN A 20 2.18 8.68 14.41
N ILE A 21 2.27 7.55 13.72
CA ILE A 21 1.23 6.51 13.69
C ILE A 21 1.81 5.24 14.32
N PRO A 22 1.10 4.61 15.27
CA PRO A 22 1.56 3.38 15.90
C PRO A 22 1.69 2.23 14.90
N SER A 23 2.70 1.38 15.10
CA SER A 23 2.83 0.08 14.43
C SER A 23 2.44 -1.01 15.43
N TYR A 24 1.53 -1.89 15.03
CA TYR A 24 0.96 -2.95 15.87
C TYR A 24 1.55 -4.33 15.58
N LEU A 25 1.89 -4.59 14.30
CA LEU A 25 2.45 -5.86 13.84
C LEU A 25 3.86 -5.65 13.30
N ASN A 26 4.82 -5.51 14.19
CA ASN A 26 6.21 -5.36 13.80
C ASN A 26 7.05 -6.56 14.22
N LYS A 27 8.12 -6.79 13.49
CA LYS A 27 9.13 -7.80 13.80
C LYS A 27 10.51 -7.18 13.78
N THR A 28 11.47 -7.82 14.44
CA THR A 28 12.87 -7.45 14.34
C THR A 28 13.51 -8.25 13.21
N GLU A 29 14.11 -7.56 12.26
CA GLU A 29 14.95 -8.16 11.24
C GLU A 29 16.38 -7.65 11.37
N VAL A 30 17.36 -8.46 10.97
CA VAL A 30 18.75 -8.08 10.96
C VAL A 30 19.15 -7.68 9.55
N LEU A 31 19.53 -6.42 9.38
CA LEU A 31 20.14 -5.94 8.14
C LEU A 31 21.63 -6.12 8.22
N SER A 32 22.18 -6.99 7.36
CA SER A 32 23.61 -7.28 7.30
C SER A 32 24.29 -6.38 6.26
N PHE A 33 25.31 -5.67 6.69
CA PHE A 33 26.24 -4.93 5.84
C PHE A 33 27.65 -5.54 6.00
N GLU A 34 28.51 -5.36 5.05
CA GLU A 34 29.81 -6.03 4.92
C GLU A 34 30.57 -6.30 6.24
N ILE A 35 30.46 -5.42 7.22
CA ILE A 35 31.21 -5.49 8.49
C ILE A 35 30.36 -5.42 9.76
N PHE A 36 29.04 -5.22 9.66
CA PHE A 36 28.16 -5.20 10.84
C PHE A 36 26.70 -5.50 10.53
N ASP A 37 26.02 -6.02 11.53
CA ASP A 37 24.61 -6.33 11.53
C ASP A 37 23.85 -5.32 12.37
N PHE A 38 22.71 -4.85 11.84
CA PHE A 38 21.81 -3.95 12.57
C PHE A 38 20.45 -4.61 12.77
N PRO A 39 19.99 -4.74 14.02
CA PRO A 39 18.60 -5.07 14.27
C PRO A 39 17.72 -3.86 13.94
N VAL A 40 16.72 -4.05 13.10
CA VAL A 40 15.73 -3.04 12.77
C VAL A 40 14.32 -3.58 13.02
N LYS A 41 13.44 -2.72 13.50
CA LYS A 41 12.02 -3.04 13.56
C LYS A 41 11.39 -2.71 12.20
N VAL A 42 10.72 -3.69 11.63
CA VAL A 42 10.01 -3.54 10.36
C VAL A 42 8.56 -3.97 10.54
N GLU A 43 7.66 -3.33 9.84
CA GLU A 43 6.26 -3.74 9.79
C GLU A 43 6.14 -5.09 9.09
N THR A 44 5.15 -5.89 9.51
CA THR A 44 4.82 -7.13 8.82
C THR A 44 4.07 -6.83 7.52
N LYS A 45 4.02 -7.80 6.60
CA LYS A 45 3.21 -7.68 5.39
C LYS A 45 1.74 -7.41 5.69
N GLU A 46 1.22 -7.99 6.77
CA GLU A 46 -0.15 -7.75 7.24
C GLU A 46 -0.39 -6.30 7.59
N GLU A 47 0.51 -5.70 8.38
CA GLU A 47 0.36 -4.29 8.75
C GLU A 47 0.51 -3.38 7.55
N ILE A 48 1.48 -3.63 6.66
CA ILE A 48 1.65 -2.88 5.41
C ILE A 48 0.37 -2.97 4.55
N LEU A 49 -0.27 -4.14 4.47
CA LEU A 49 -1.53 -4.31 3.75
C LEU A 49 -2.65 -3.45 4.36
N ILE A 50 -2.78 -3.49 5.69
CA ILE A 50 -3.76 -2.69 6.43
C ILE A 50 -3.52 -1.19 6.20
N ASP A 51 -2.28 -0.73 6.29
CA ASP A 51 -1.93 0.67 6.04
C ASP A 51 -2.27 1.12 4.61
N LYS A 52 -2.08 0.23 3.62
CA LYS A 52 -2.48 0.48 2.23
C LYS A 52 -4.00 0.58 2.08
N ILE A 53 -4.77 -0.28 2.77
CA ILE A 53 -6.24 -0.24 2.77
C ILE A 53 -6.73 1.06 3.41
N VAL A 54 -6.19 1.42 4.57
CA VAL A 54 -6.52 2.69 5.26
C VAL A 54 -6.19 3.89 4.37
N ALA A 55 -5.00 3.90 3.78
CA ALA A 55 -4.59 4.96 2.88
C ALA A 55 -5.52 5.09 1.66
N PHE A 56 -5.96 3.98 1.08
CA PHE A 56 -6.93 3.97 -0.02
C PHE A 56 -8.27 4.58 0.38
N GLY A 57 -8.78 4.24 1.56
CA GLY A 57 -10.08 4.74 2.02
C GLY A 57 -10.07 6.22 2.46
N LEU A 58 -8.96 6.69 3.01
CA LEU A 58 -8.88 8.03 3.61
C LEU A 58 -8.31 9.11 2.66
N ARG A 59 -7.63 8.75 1.58
CA ARG A 59 -7.09 9.72 0.62
C ARG A 59 -8.16 10.26 -0.32
N ASN A 60 -7.97 11.52 -0.74
CA ASN A 60 -8.82 12.16 -1.75
C ASN A 60 -8.38 11.86 -3.19
N TYR A 61 -7.37 11.04 -3.38
CA TYR A 61 -6.83 10.65 -4.68
C TYR A 61 -6.33 9.20 -4.62
N ILE A 62 -6.33 8.53 -5.77
CA ILE A 62 -5.95 7.14 -5.88
C ILE A 62 -4.52 7.06 -6.42
N LYS A 63 -3.68 6.25 -5.76
CA LYS A 63 -2.36 5.88 -6.26
C LYS A 63 -2.45 4.50 -6.90
N GLY A 64 -2.14 4.39 -8.18
CA GLY A 64 -2.14 3.11 -8.90
C GLY A 64 -1.23 2.06 -8.26
N ARG A 65 -0.10 2.49 -7.68
CA ARG A 65 0.79 1.56 -6.94
C ARG A 65 0.14 0.98 -5.68
N ASP A 66 -0.78 1.69 -4.99
CA ASP A 66 -1.47 1.09 -3.84
C ASP A 66 -2.39 -0.05 -4.29
N ILE A 67 -3.03 0.07 -5.46
CA ILE A 67 -3.78 -1.03 -6.09
C ILE A 67 -2.86 -2.22 -6.37
N TRP A 68 -1.71 -1.96 -6.97
CA TRP A 68 -0.70 -2.97 -7.28
C TRP A 68 -0.18 -3.66 -6.02
N ASP A 69 0.25 -2.88 -5.02
CA ASP A 69 0.82 -3.38 -3.78
C ASP A 69 -0.19 -4.23 -3.00
N ILE A 70 -1.45 -3.78 -2.89
CA ILE A 70 -2.51 -4.54 -2.23
C ILE A 70 -2.72 -5.90 -2.92
N ASN A 71 -2.79 -5.92 -4.26
CA ASN A 71 -2.94 -7.18 -4.99
C ASN A 71 -1.76 -8.12 -4.84
N PHE A 72 -0.55 -7.58 -4.68
CA PHE A 72 0.64 -8.37 -4.47
C PHE A 72 0.70 -8.94 -3.05
N ILE A 73 0.50 -8.09 -2.03
CA ILE A 73 0.69 -8.45 -0.61
C ILE A 73 -0.43 -9.39 -0.13
N LYS A 74 -1.70 -9.14 -0.55
CA LYS A 74 -2.86 -9.95 -0.11
C LYS A 74 -2.70 -11.46 -0.39
N LYS A 75 -1.88 -11.84 -1.36
CA LYS A 75 -1.65 -13.25 -1.71
C LYS A 75 -0.97 -14.04 -0.59
N ASP A 76 -0.21 -13.35 0.27
CA ASP A 76 0.53 -13.95 1.38
C ASP A 76 -0.26 -13.88 2.70
N ILE A 77 -1.40 -13.19 2.71
CA ILE A 77 -2.20 -12.96 3.91
C ILE A 77 -3.45 -13.85 3.87
N LYS A 78 -3.62 -14.68 4.88
CA LYS A 78 -4.77 -15.61 4.95
C LYS A 78 -6.05 -14.93 5.41
N GLU A 79 -5.93 -14.02 6.37
CA GLU A 79 -7.06 -13.32 6.98
C GLU A 79 -6.63 -11.90 7.36
N LEU A 80 -7.52 -10.93 7.17
CA LEU A 80 -7.29 -9.55 7.52
C LEU A 80 -7.66 -9.32 8.99
N ASP A 81 -6.75 -8.71 9.75
CA ASP A 81 -7.02 -8.32 11.15
C ASP A 81 -7.86 -7.03 11.19
N TYR A 82 -9.17 -7.20 11.39
CA TYR A 82 -10.13 -6.10 11.42
C TYR A 82 -9.99 -5.23 12.67
N ASP A 83 -9.49 -5.78 13.78
CA ASP A 83 -9.22 -5.01 15.00
C ASP A 83 -8.10 -4.01 14.76
N ILE A 84 -7.03 -4.45 14.10
CA ILE A 84 -5.92 -3.57 13.73
C ILE A 84 -6.35 -2.56 12.67
N LEU A 85 -7.14 -2.98 11.67
CA LEU A 85 -7.69 -2.07 10.67
C LEU A 85 -8.51 -0.96 11.33
N SER A 86 -9.38 -1.30 12.29
CA SER A 86 -10.20 -0.34 13.04
C SER A 86 -9.35 0.61 13.88
N LYS A 87 -8.31 0.10 14.54
CA LYS A 87 -7.36 0.92 15.32
C LYS A 87 -6.61 1.90 14.42
N LYS A 88 -6.07 1.44 13.30
CA LYS A 88 -5.35 2.29 12.34
C LYS A 88 -6.22 3.43 11.81
N ILE A 89 -7.49 3.18 11.49
CA ILE A 89 -8.42 4.24 11.06
C ILE A 89 -8.56 5.31 12.15
N LYS A 90 -8.72 4.89 13.42
CA LYS A 90 -8.83 5.80 14.57
C LYS A 90 -7.54 6.58 14.83
N ASP A 91 -6.37 5.98 14.64
CA ASP A 91 -5.08 6.65 14.78
C ASP A 91 -4.90 7.82 13.78
N TYR A 92 -5.56 7.73 12.61
CA TYR A 92 -5.66 8.84 11.67
C TYR A 92 -6.74 9.87 12.05
N GLY A 93 -7.36 9.76 13.24
CA GLY A 93 -8.44 10.65 13.72
C GLY A 93 -9.70 10.56 12.87
N LYS A 94 -10.02 9.37 12.33
CA LYS A 94 -11.17 9.14 11.47
C LYS A 94 -12.12 8.12 12.09
N GLU A 95 -13.40 8.30 11.79
CA GLU A 95 -14.43 7.34 12.14
C GLU A 95 -14.53 6.24 11.07
N ILE A 96 -14.90 5.03 11.48
CA ILE A 96 -15.07 3.89 10.56
C ILE A 96 -16.06 4.21 9.44
N ASN A 97 -17.16 4.92 9.76
CA ASN A 97 -18.14 5.32 8.77
C ASN A 97 -17.57 6.29 7.70
N ASP A 98 -16.67 7.18 8.08
CA ASP A 98 -16.00 8.08 7.14
C ASP A 98 -15.03 7.33 6.23
N PHE A 99 -14.30 6.36 6.80
CA PHE A 99 -13.46 5.45 6.04
C PHE A 99 -14.28 4.65 5.01
N ILE A 100 -15.40 4.05 5.44
CA ILE A 100 -16.27 3.27 4.55
C ILE A 100 -16.79 4.14 3.40
N LYS A 101 -17.31 5.34 3.69
CA LYS A 101 -17.78 6.28 2.66
C LYS A 101 -16.68 6.67 1.68
N GLY A 102 -15.48 7.00 2.21
CA GLY A 102 -14.33 7.34 1.39
C GLY A 102 -13.89 6.18 0.50
N THR A 103 -13.89 4.97 1.05
CA THR A 103 -13.54 3.75 0.30
C THR A 103 -14.52 3.50 -0.85
N TYR A 104 -15.83 3.59 -0.62
CA TYR A 104 -16.81 3.42 -1.70
C TYR A 104 -16.65 4.47 -2.79
N LYS A 105 -16.47 5.74 -2.41
CA LYS A 105 -16.19 6.81 -3.38
C LYS A 105 -14.96 6.49 -4.24
N ASN A 106 -13.89 6.00 -3.61
CA ASN A 106 -12.67 5.67 -4.31
C ASN A 106 -12.82 4.41 -5.18
N LEU A 107 -13.61 3.42 -4.74
CA LEU A 107 -13.95 2.26 -5.56
C LEU A 107 -14.73 2.64 -6.82
N GLU A 108 -15.65 3.61 -6.76
CA GLU A 108 -16.34 4.12 -7.95
C GLU A 108 -15.37 4.73 -8.98
N ILE A 109 -14.33 5.45 -8.50
CA ILE A 109 -13.29 6.00 -9.37
C ILE A 109 -12.45 4.87 -10.00
N VAL A 110 -12.06 3.86 -9.19
CA VAL A 110 -11.32 2.70 -9.69
C VAL A 110 -12.12 1.94 -10.72
N ASN A 111 -13.42 1.75 -10.50
CA ASN A 111 -14.30 1.06 -11.45
C ASN A 111 -14.37 1.78 -12.81
N LYS A 112 -14.28 3.11 -12.82
CA LYS A 112 -14.33 3.92 -14.05
C LYS A 112 -12.97 4.07 -14.73
N ASN A 113 -11.90 4.27 -13.95
CA ASN A 113 -10.61 4.74 -14.46
C ASN A 113 -9.43 3.90 -13.94
N GLY A 114 -9.69 2.76 -13.29
CA GLY A 114 -8.67 1.99 -12.58
C GLY A 114 -7.53 1.51 -13.47
N ILE A 115 -7.84 1.07 -14.70
CA ILE A 115 -6.84 0.62 -15.67
C ILE A 115 -5.91 1.78 -16.04
N GLU A 116 -6.46 2.96 -16.35
CA GLU A 116 -5.67 4.14 -16.71
C GLU A 116 -4.78 4.61 -15.55
N ILE A 117 -5.33 4.60 -14.32
CA ILE A 117 -4.61 4.94 -13.09
C ILE A 117 -3.44 3.97 -12.88
N LEU A 118 -3.71 2.66 -12.98
CA LEU A 118 -2.71 1.62 -12.82
C LEU A 118 -1.63 1.71 -13.91
N GLU A 119 -2.04 1.87 -15.18
CA GLU A 119 -1.13 2.01 -16.31
C GLU A 119 -0.20 3.21 -16.17
N SER A 120 -0.75 4.38 -15.83
CA SER A 120 0.02 5.62 -15.70
C SER A 120 1.07 5.56 -14.59
N GLU A 121 0.77 4.86 -13.51
CA GLU A 121 1.70 4.66 -12.41
C GLU A 121 2.74 3.58 -12.72
N MET A 122 2.31 2.42 -13.19
CA MET A 122 3.22 1.29 -13.43
C MET A 122 4.26 1.57 -14.51
N LYS A 123 3.94 2.39 -15.51
CA LYS A 123 4.91 2.88 -16.51
C LYS A 123 6.11 3.60 -15.88
N LYS A 124 5.96 4.20 -14.71
CA LYS A 124 7.04 4.94 -14.01
C LYS A 124 7.97 4.03 -13.23
N PHE A 125 7.47 2.86 -12.81
CA PHE A 125 8.18 1.97 -11.89
C PHE A 125 8.67 0.68 -12.53
N LEU A 126 8.02 0.22 -13.60
CA LEU A 126 8.37 -1.04 -14.24
C LEU A 126 9.22 -0.81 -15.49
N PRO A 127 10.27 -1.61 -15.72
CA PRO A 127 10.95 -1.66 -17.00
C PRO A 127 9.95 -1.97 -18.12
N SER A 128 10.09 -1.33 -19.28
CA SER A 128 9.13 -1.42 -20.41
C SER A 128 8.78 -2.86 -20.80
N LYS A 129 9.73 -3.78 -20.75
CA LYS A 129 9.49 -5.21 -21.06
C LYS A 129 8.55 -5.86 -20.06
N ILE A 130 8.73 -5.58 -18.76
CA ILE A 130 7.89 -6.11 -17.68
C ILE A 130 6.52 -5.45 -17.73
N PHE A 131 6.48 -4.13 -17.92
CA PHE A 131 5.22 -3.39 -18.06
C PHE A 131 4.34 -3.97 -19.19
N ASN A 132 4.90 -4.18 -20.38
CA ASN A 132 4.14 -4.75 -21.50
C ASN A 132 3.63 -6.17 -21.23
N TYR A 133 4.36 -6.95 -20.46
CA TYR A 133 3.96 -8.30 -20.06
C TYR A 133 2.77 -8.26 -19.08
N VAL A 134 2.84 -7.44 -18.04
CA VAL A 134 1.80 -7.40 -16.99
C VAL A 134 0.58 -6.56 -17.37
N LYS A 135 0.68 -5.74 -18.42
CA LYS A 135 -0.44 -4.87 -18.85
C LYS A 135 -1.69 -5.68 -19.24
N SER A 136 -1.53 -6.88 -19.80
CA SER A 136 -2.64 -7.77 -20.13
C SER A 136 -3.46 -8.22 -18.92
N ASP A 137 -2.88 -8.14 -17.72
CA ASP A 137 -3.50 -8.60 -16.49
C ASP A 137 -4.17 -7.47 -15.69
N PHE A 138 -4.11 -6.22 -16.19
CA PHE A 138 -4.62 -5.07 -15.43
C PHE A 138 -6.12 -5.15 -15.15
N ASP A 139 -6.93 -5.66 -16.06
CA ASP A 139 -8.36 -5.90 -15.83
C ASP A 139 -8.56 -6.85 -14.65
N SER A 140 -7.86 -7.98 -14.64
CA SER A 140 -7.93 -8.96 -13.57
C SER A 140 -7.44 -8.38 -12.23
N ILE A 141 -6.38 -7.56 -12.26
CA ILE A 141 -5.85 -6.88 -11.07
C ILE A 141 -6.88 -5.92 -10.48
N ILE A 142 -7.58 -5.15 -11.32
CA ILE A 142 -8.62 -4.23 -10.88
C ILE A 142 -9.82 -4.98 -10.29
N ASP A 143 -10.28 -6.05 -10.95
CA ASP A 143 -11.37 -6.88 -10.47
C ASP A 143 -11.06 -7.52 -9.11
N ASP A 144 -9.86 -8.09 -8.98
CA ASP A 144 -9.39 -8.71 -7.74
C ASP A 144 -9.21 -7.70 -6.61
N PHE A 145 -8.73 -6.50 -6.94
CA PHE A 145 -8.64 -5.39 -6.00
C PHE A 145 -10.02 -4.98 -5.51
N TYR A 146 -10.96 -4.78 -6.45
CA TYR A 146 -12.32 -4.36 -6.14
C TYR A 146 -13.03 -5.36 -5.20
N LYS A 147 -12.95 -6.66 -5.51
CA LYS A 147 -13.50 -7.72 -4.66
C LYS A 147 -12.88 -7.73 -3.27
N PHE A 148 -11.56 -7.62 -3.21
CA PHE A 148 -10.83 -7.64 -1.94
C PHE A 148 -11.21 -6.46 -1.04
N ILE A 149 -11.24 -5.24 -1.57
CA ILE A 149 -11.60 -4.05 -0.80
C ILE A 149 -13.06 -4.10 -0.34
N ASN A 150 -13.99 -4.58 -1.17
CA ASN A 150 -15.39 -4.76 -0.74
C ASN A 150 -15.48 -5.75 0.43
N ASN A 151 -14.78 -6.88 0.38
CA ASN A 151 -14.75 -7.84 1.47
C ASN A 151 -14.16 -7.22 2.75
N ALA A 152 -13.12 -6.38 2.63
CA ALA A 152 -12.55 -5.66 3.78
C ALA A 152 -13.56 -4.69 4.42
N ILE A 153 -14.36 -3.98 3.60
CA ILE A 153 -15.43 -3.10 4.10
C ILE A 153 -16.52 -3.91 4.81
N GLU A 154 -16.96 -5.02 4.22
CA GLU A 154 -17.97 -5.85 4.86
C GLU A 154 -17.46 -6.45 6.18
N GLY A 155 -16.23 -6.94 6.23
CA GLY A 155 -15.65 -7.46 7.46
C GLY A 155 -15.56 -6.43 8.59
N ILE A 156 -15.18 -5.18 8.30
CA ILE A 156 -15.06 -4.14 9.32
C ILE A 156 -16.43 -3.64 9.85
N LYS A 157 -17.53 -3.84 9.11
CA LYS A 157 -18.87 -3.50 9.59
C LYS A 157 -19.37 -4.41 10.70
N TRP A 158 -18.80 -5.61 10.80
CA TRP A 158 -19.21 -6.65 11.73
C TRP A 158 -18.22 -6.89 12.87
N SER A 159 -17.08 -6.21 12.87
CA SER A 159 -16.06 -6.20 13.91
C SER A 159 -16.29 -5.05 14.91
#